data_40a680524b60d9acda0986c0d00cf660
#
_entry.id   40a680524b60d9acda0986c0d00cf660
#
_cell.length_a   1.000
_cell.length_b   1.000
_cell.length_c   1.000
_cell.angle_alpha   90.00
_cell.angle_beta   90.00
_cell.angle_gamma   90.00
#
_symmetry.space_group_name_H-M   'P 1'
#
loop_
_entity.id
_entity.type
_entity.pdbx_description
1 polymer ?
#
loop_
_entity_poly.entity_id
_entity_poly.type
_entity_poly.pdbx_seq_one_letter_code
_entity_poly.pdbx_strand_id
1 'polypeptide(L)'
;MKRTALFLLLTILALPLTAKVSVTRNFATEESLIGAFEKKLVSRLSPLTEEGETVTFLSWESPMLTLSLFGEEKKVPLSADTLDQAVNSLLCYNPHFLSDSEERLDWIYERSLSSASLLERGALYEALSPSGRPVGLLAADRVSDDVTQLNLIRGSSLVPGLELRKTSPWLFTLSAGMVFTPSFRVSADVAVSNLSLLYPLRPELKVKLARDAVGNNAYLFSLGVGYHFPLSVLFGRDVPVLSDSMLGADCFVTLGQAGTFVYGAGYEISLSYLMSGHFGFIFGLEALKVRNDRFSYFSIDTMELKAGVMIR
;
A
#
# COMPACT_ATOMS: atom_id res chain seq x y z
N MET A 1 4.74 -16.30 -24.56
CA MET A 1 4.56 -14.94 -24.00
C MET A 1 3.83 -14.87 -22.66
N LYS A 2 2.71 -15.60 -22.41
CA LYS A 2 2.00 -15.53 -21.11
C LYS A 2 2.82 -16.00 -19.90
N ARG A 3 3.72 -16.97 -20.05
CA ARG A 3 4.57 -17.47 -18.96
C ARG A 3 5.74 -16.52 -18.61
N THR A 4 6.25 -15.77 -19.58
CA THR A 4 7.36 -14.82 -19.37
C THR A 4 6.91 -13.56 -18.63
N ALA A 5 5.71 -13.06 -18.88
CA ALA A 5 5.16 -11.90 -18.16
C ALA A 5 4.87 -12.23 -16.68
N LEU A 6 4.35 -13.44 -16.41
CA LEU A 6 4.11 -13.91 -15.04
C LEU A 6 5.43 -14.13 -14.28
N PHE A 7 6.47 -14.62 -14.98
CA PHE A 7 7.81 -14.81 -14.40
C PHE A 7 8.49 -13.48 -14.09
N LEU A 8 8.34 -12.47 -14.96
CA LEU A 8 8.86 -11.11 -14.71
C LEU A 8 8.14 -10.45 -13.55
N LEU A 9 6.82 -10.61 -13.44
CA LEU A 9 6.02 -10.11 -12.31
C LEU A 9 6.44 -10.77 -10.99
N LEU A 10 6.66 -12.08 -10.99
CA LEU A 10 7.14 -12.83 -9.82
C LEU A 10 8.59 -12.49 -9.47
N THR A 11 9.45 -12.17 -10.44
CA THR A 11 10.84 -11.76 -10.17
C THR A 11 10.91 -10.34 -9.60
N ILE A 12 10.05 -9.43 -10.05
CA ILE A 12 9.96 -8.07 -9.48
C ILE A 12 9.40 -8.11 -8.04
N LEU A 13 8.44 -9.01 -7.78
CA LEU A 13 7.90 -9.27 -6.44
C LEU A 13 8.89 -10.01 -5.51
N ALA A 14 9.88 -10.68 -6.09
CA ALA A 14 10.92 -11.44 -5.36
C ALA A 14 12.24 -10.67 -5.20
N LEU A 15 12.27 -9.34 -5.42
CA LEU A 15 13.42 -8.54 -5.03
C LEU A 15 13.65 -8.76 -3.54
N PRO A 16 14.81 -9.31 -3.13
CA PRO A 16 15.08 -9.54 -1.72
C PRO A 16 15.07 -8.20 -1.00
N LEU A 17 14.05 -7.99 -0.17
CA LEU A 17 14.13 -7.02 0.90
C LEU A 17 15.28 -7.52 1.77
N THR A 18 16.48 -6.98 1.58
CA THR A 18 17.60 -7.24 2.46
C THR A 18 17.14 -6.87 3.86
N ALA A 19 17.05 -7.85 4.74
CA ALA A 19 16.65 -7.63 6.11
C ALA A 19 17.68 -6.64 6.70
N LYS A 20 17.18 -5.47 7.11
CA LYS A 20 18.02 -4.43 7.73
C LYS A 20 18.40 -4.78 9.16
N VAL A 21 17.65 -5.71 9.74
CA VAL A 21 17.83 -6.19 11.11
C VAL A 21 18.47 -7.56 11.07
N SER A 22 19.60 -7.71 11.76
CA SER A 22 20.23 -9.00 11.98
C SER A 22 19.76 -9.61 13.29
N VAL A 23 19.58 -10.94 13.31
CA VAL A 23 19.26 -11.67 14.54
C VAL A 23 20.40 -12.62 14.87
N THR A 24 20.86 -12.55 16.11
CA THR A 24 21.85 -13.48 16.67
C THR A 24 21.22 -14.31 17.78
N ARG A 25 21.59 -15.58 17.88
CA ARG A 25 21.09 -16.48 18.94
C ARG A 25 22.27 -16.98 19.76
N ASN A 26 22.15 -16.86 21.08
CA ASN A 26 23.16 -17.35 22.03
C ASN A 26 22.89 -18.79 22.52
N PHE A 27 21.88 -19.44 21.94
CA PHE A 27 21.50 -20.81 22.28
C PHE A 27 21.19 -21.62 21.00
N ALA A 28 21.38 -22.92 21.10
CA ALA A 28 21.11 -23.85 20.00
C ALA A 28 19.75 -24.53 20.23
N THR A 29 18.69 -23.95 19.68
CA THR A 29 17.34 -24.57 19.67
C THR A 29 16.74 -24.40 18.28
N GLU A 30 16.30 -25.50 17.69
CA GLU A 30 15.63 -25.54 16.38
C GLU A 30 14.09 -25.51 16.51
N GLU A 31 13.56 -24.93 17.58
CA GLU A 31 12.10 -24.84 17.73
C GLU A 31 11.47 -23.96 16.65
N SER A 32 10.52 -24.50 15.92
CA SER A 32 9.80 -23.81 14.86
C SER A 32 9.11 -22.52 15.34
N LEU A 33 8.72 -22.49 16.62
CA LEU A 33 8.09 -21.35 17.27
C LEU A 33 9.04 -20.14 17.34
N ILE A 34 10.29 -20.34 17.71
CA ILE A 34 11.32 -19.28 17.77
C ILE A 34 11.61 -18.76 16.37
N GLY A 35 11.71 -19.65 15.38
CA GLY A 35 11.89 -19.25 13.98
C GLY A 35 10.72 -18.44 13.43
N ALA A 36 9.49 -18.80 13.78
CA ALA A 36 8.30 -18.04 13.40
C ALA A 36 8.26 -16.65 14.07
N PHE A 37 8.60 -16.58 15.35
CA PHE A 37 8.70 -15.32 16.09
C PHE A 37 9.78 -14.41 15.52
N GLU A 38 10.98 -14.94 15.25
CA GLU A 38 12.10 -14.21 14.64
C GLU A 38 11.70 -13.58 13.30
N LYS A 39 11.14 -14.41 12.41
CA LYS A 39 10.67 -13.94 11.11
C LYS A 39 9.67 -12.79 11.24
N LYS A 40 8.73 -12.91 12.16
CA LYS A 40 7.69 -11.92 12.42
C LYS A 40 8.26 -10.64 13.03
N LEU A 41 9.14 -10.76 14.00
CA LEU A 41 9.82 -9.63 14.65
C LEU A 41 10.67 -8.86 13.62
N VAL A 42 11.48 -9.54 12.83
CA VAL A 42 12.30 -8.93 11.79
C VAL A 42 11.45 -8.22 10.74
N SER A 43 10.36 -8.82 10.30
CA SER A 43 9.47 -8.21 9.30
C SER A 43 8.84 -6.89 9.80
N ARG A 44 8.56 -6.80 11.12
CA ARG A 44 7.98 -5.62 11.73
C ARG A 44 9.02 -4.55 12.10
N LEU A 45 10.23 -4.97 12.48
CA LEU A 45 11.33 -4.06 12.83
C LEU A 45 12.02 -3.44 11.62
N SER A 46 12.25 -4.20 10.55
CA SER A 46 13.04 -3.76 9.41
C SER A 46 12.61 -2.41 8.80
N PRO A 47 11.30 -2.08 8.68
CA PRO A 47 10.89 -0.76 8.23
C PRO A 47 11.11 0.36 9.25
N LEU A 48 11.17 0.03 10.55
CA LEU A 48 11.24 0.99 11.65
C LEU A 48 12.67 1.37 12.02
N THR A 49 13.64 0.53 11.66
CA THR A 49 15.04 0.67 12.09
C THR A 49 15.96 1.04 10.92
N GLU A 50 17.16 1.49 11.26
CA GLU A 50 18.25 1.67 10.29
C GLU A 50 18.96 0.35 9.99
N GLU A 51 19.85 0.37 8.97
CA GLU A 51 20.67 -0.78 8.64
C GLU A 51 21.71 -1.04 9.74
N GLY A 52 21.85 -2.30 10.13
CA GLY A 52 22.84 -2.72 11.12
C GLY A 52 22.29 -2.95 12.53
N GLU A 53 21.02 -2.70 12.76
CA GLU A 53 20.42 -3.04 14.06
C GLU A 53 20.45 -4.55 14.28
N THR A 54 20.78 -4.95 15.50
CA THR A 54 20.92 -6.35 15.89
C THR A 54 19.99 -6.67 17.05
N VAL A 55 19.18 -7.71 16.88
CA VAL A 55 18.42 -8.33 17.95
C VAL A 55 19.14 -9.58 18.40
N THR A 56 19.43 -9.69 19.70
CA THR A 56 20.11 -10.87 20.25
C THR A 56 19.17 -11.70 21.10
N PHE A 57 18.91 -12.94 20.72
CA PHE A 57 18.18 -13.89 21.55
C PHE A 57 19.14 -14.49 22.57
N LEU A 58 18.93 -14.18 23.86
CA LEU A 58 19.85 -14.48 24.95
C LEU A 58 19.62 -15.90 25.51
N SER A 59 18.38 -16.26 25.82
CA SER A 59 18.02 -17.57 26.37
C SER A 59 16.61 -17.97 26.02
N TRP A 60 16.36 -19.26 25.98
CA TRP A 60 15.03 -19.85 25.83
C TRP A 60 14.75 -20.82 26.97
N GLU A 61 13.76 -20.52 27.77
CA GLU A 61 13.23 -21.36 28.84
C GLU A 61 11.72 -21.44 28.65
N SER A 62 11.28 -22.44 27.88
CA SER A 62 9.89 -22.57 27.45
C SER A 62 8.90 -22.34 28.60
N PRO A 63 7.93 -21.43 28.47
CA PRO A 63 7.55 -20.66 27.28
C PRO A 63 8.20 -19.24 27.18
N MET A 64 9.24 -18.94 27.94
CA MET A 64 9.83 -17.60 28.03
C MET A 64 11.08 -17.45 27.14
N LEU A 65 11.03 -16.48 26.22
CA LEU A 65 12.19 -16.03 25.45
C LEU A 65 12.75 -14.76 26.08
N THR A 66 14.04 -14.78 26.40
CA THR A 66 14.79 -13.58 26.79
C THR A 66 15.58 -13.08 25.58
N LEU A 67 15.44 -11.81 25.25
CA LEU A 67 16.13 -11.18 24.13
C LEU A 67 16.60 -9.78 24.49
N SER A 68 17.65 -9.32 23.79
CA SER A 68 18.10 -7.93 23.83
C SER A 68 17.62 -7.20 22.58
N LEU A 69 16.91 -6.08 22.77
CA LEU A 69 16.39 -5.21 21.74
C LEU A 69 16.80 -3.77 22.07
N PHE A 70 17.53 -3.10 21.18
CA PHE A 70 18.09 -1.75 21.39
C PHE A 70 18.91 -1.62 22.69
N GLY A 71 19.64 -2.68 23.05
CA GLY A 71 20.44 -2.72 24.29
C GLY A 71 19.66 -3.00 25.56
N GLU A 72 18.34 -3.11 25.51
CA GLU A 72 17.51 -3.48 26.64
C GLU A 72 17.16 -4.97 26.63
N GLU A 73 17.28 -5.61 27.79
CA GLU A 73 16.85 -6.99 27.96
C GLU A 73 15.35 -7.05 28.20
N LYS A 74 14.67 -7.88 27.42
CA LYS A 74 13.21 -8.11 27.49
C LYS A 74 12.92 -9.60 27.63
N LYS A 75 11.88 -9.94 28.40
CA LYS A 75 11.36 -11.31 28.52
C LYS A 75 9.96 -11.38 27.95
N VAL A 76 9.74 -12.33 27.04
CA VAL A 76 8.48 -12.44 26.29
C VAL A 76 7.98 -13.89 26.33
N PRO A 77 6.73 -14.11 26.76
CA PRO A 77 6.11 -15.43 26.66
C PRO A 77 5.76 -15.72 25.18
N LEU A 78 6.17 -16.89 24.70
CA LEU A 78 5.87 -17.32 23.34
C LEU A 78 4.91 -18.51 23.35
N SER A 79 3.84 -18.40 22.57
CA SER A 79 3.00 -19.52 22.19
C SER A 79 2.57 -19.34 20.73
N ALA A 80 2.16 -20.41 20.07
CA ALA A 80 1.74 -20.35 18.66
C ALA A 80 0.59 -19.38 18.42
N ASP A 81 -0.33 -19.25 19.38
CA ASP A 81 -1.53 -18.42 19.29
C ASP A 81 -1.28 -16.95 19.66
N THR A 82 -0.15 -16.63 20.30
CA THR A 82 0.13 -15.29 20.85
C THR A 82 1.36 -14.61 20.25
N LEU A 83 1.88 -15.11 19.12
CA LEU A 83 3.09 -14.53 18.49
C LEU A 83 2.93 -13.05 18.15
N ASP A 84 1.76 -12.62 17.66
CA ASP A 84 1.49 -11.22 17.37
C ASP A 84 1.47 -10.36 18.61
N GLN A 85 0.87 -10.86 19.71
CA GLN A 85 0.84 -10.16 20.97
C GLN A 85 2.26 -10.03 21.54
N ALA A 86 3.06 -11.08 21.41
CA ALA A 86 4.46 -11.07 21.85
C ALA A 86 5.29 -10.02 21.09
N VAL A 87 5.18 -9.96 19.76
CA VAL A 87 5.86 -8.93 18.96
C VAL A 87 5.33 -7.54 19.31
N ASN A 88 4.02 -7.37 19.41
CA ASN A 88 3.43 -6.07 19.75
C ASN A 88 3.87 -5.58 21.15
N SER A 89 3.97 -6.48 22.14
CA SER A 89 4.43 -6.11 23.50
C SER A 89 5.88 -5.58 23.51
N LEU A 90 6.71 -6.00 22.57
CA LEU A 90 8.07 -5.51 22.44
C LEU A 90 8.16 -4.15 21.72
N LEU A 91 7.26 -3.93 20.77
CA LEU A 91 7.33 -2.76 19.89
C LEU A 91 6.46 -1.60 20.37
N CYS A 92 5.28 -1.91 20.97
CA CYS A 92 4.38 -0.88 21.45
C CYS A 92 4.98 -0.12 22.64
N TYR A 93 4.93 1.20 22.55
CA TYR A 93 5.46 2.11 23.59
C TYR A 93 6.95 1.90 23.93
N ASN A 94 7.70 1.30 23.00
CA ASN A 94 9.14 1.22 23.17
C ASN A 94 9.73 2.64 23.06
N PRO A 95 10.52 3.10 24.03
CA PRO A 95 11.08 4.45 24.03
C PRO A 95 11.85 4.81 22.75
N HIS A 96 12.43 3.79 22.09
CA HIS A 96 13.15 3.97 20.82
C HIS A 96 12.26 4.47 19.67
N PHE A 97 10.95 4.22 19.73
CA PHE A 97 9.98 4.64 18.70
C PHE A 97 9.14 5.84 19.11
N LEU A 98 9.24 6.31 20.36
CA LEU A 98 8.47 7.45 20.82
C LEU A 98 9.01 8.74 20.21
N SER A 99 8.17 9.44 19.48
CA SER A 99 8.45 10.80 19.02
C SER A 99 8.08 11.83 20.09
N ASP A 100 8.88 12.90 20.18
CA ASP A 100 8.55 14.09 21.00
C ASP A 100 7.52 14.99 20.30
N SER A 101 7.09 14.66 19.08
CA SER A 101 6.08 15.41 18.34
C SER A 101 4.71 15.33 19.01
N GLU A 102 3.99 16.46 19.00
CA GLU A 102 2.59 16.49 19.44
C GLU A 102 1.70 15.66 18.51
N GLU A 103 1.99 15.69 17.20
CA GLU A 103 1.28 14.88 16.21
C GLU A 103 1.93 13.50 16.13
N ARG A 104 1.36 12.54 16.85
CA ARG A 104 1.85 11.15 16.87
C ARG A 104 0.72 10.13 16.86
N LEU A 105 1.09 8.91 16.51
CA LEU A 105 0.21 7.76 16.56
C LEU A 105 0.18 7.22 18.01
N ASP A 106 -0.96 7.32 18.67
CA ASP A 106 -1.05 6.96 20.10
C ASP A 106 -1.62 5.56 20.33
N TRP A 107 -2.61 5.15 19.52
CA TRP A 107 -3.29 3.88 19.72
C TRP A 107 -3.35 3.03 18.45
N ILE A 108 -3.08 1.72 18.64
CA ILE A 108 -3.29 0.70 17.63
C ILE A 108 -4.04 -0.45 18.30
N TYR A 109 -5.33 -0.54 18.04
CA TYR A 109 -6.14 -1.65 18.51
C TYR A 109 -6.77 -2.35 17.32
N GLU A 110 -6.39 -3.61 17.06
CA GLU A 110 -6.81 -4.41 15.90
C GLU A 110 -6.71 -3.65 14.58
N ARG A 111 -7.82 -3.03 14.16
CA ARG A 111 -7.92 -2.22 12.94
C ARG A 111 -8.12 -0.73 13.21
N SER A 112 -8.26 -0.34 14.46
CA SER A 112 -8.43 1.05 14.86
C SER A 112 -7.08 1.69 15.14
N LEU A 113 -6.85 2.82 14.52
CA LEU A 113 -5.68 3.67 14.72
C LEU A 113 -6.18 5.02 15.19
N SER A 114 -5.52 5.63 16.15
CA SER A 114 -5.91 6.94 16.65
C SER A 114 -4.71 7.77 17.10
N SER A 115 -4.92 9.07 17.15
CA SER A 115 -4.02 10.06 17.70
C SER A 115 -4.76 10.86 18.77
N ALA A 116 -4.11 11.17 19.88
CA ALA A 116 -4.62 12.12 20.88
C ALA A 116 -4.54 13.57 20.40
N SER A 117 -3.83 13.82 19.30
CA SER A 117 -3.78 15.13 18.67
C SER A 117 -5.01 15.37 17.80
N LEU A 118 -5.49 16.62 17.76
CA LEU A 118 -6.57 17.03 16.88
C LEU A 118 -6.03 17.25 15.48
N LEU A 119 -6.04 16.19 14.68
CA LEU A 119 -5.58 16.23 13.30
C LEU A 119 -6.67 16.80 12.37
N GLU A 120 -6.27 17.34 11.24
CA GLU A 120 -7.22 17.88 10.26
C GLU A 120 -8.01 16.75 9.58
N ARG A 121 -9.33 16.78 9.72
CA ARG A 121 -10.22 15.79 9.12
C ARG A 121 -10.09 15.79 7.59
N GLY A 122 -10.00 14.60 7.01
CA GLY A 122 -9.82 14.41 5.56
C GLY A 122 -8.40 14.70 5.07
N ALA A 123 -7.47 15.04 5.96
CA ALA A 123 -6.06 15.15 5.60
C ALA A 123 -5.38 13.78 5.61
N LEU A 124 -4.27 13.70 4.88
CA LEU A 124 -3.43 12.52 4.77
C LEU A 124 -2.16 12.72 5.60
N TYR A 125 -1.79 11.68 6.35
CA TYR A 125 -0.62 11.69 7.23
C TYR A 125 0.29 10.52 6.92
N GLU A 126 1.59 10.77 6.96
CA GLU A 126 2.63 9.74 6.98
C GLU A 126 3.02 9.45 8.42
N ALA A 127 3.01 8.17 8.79
CA ALA A 127 3.68 7.73 10.00
C ALA A 127 5.16 7.54 9.71
N LEU A 128 6.02 8.20 10.47
CA LEU A 128 7.46 8.22 10.28
C LEU A 128 8.15 7.31 11.28
N SER A 129 9.14 6.55 10.81
CA SER A 129 10.09 5.87 11.71
C SER A 129 10.97 6.89 12.42
N PRO A 130 11.71 6.52 13.49
CA PRO A 130 12.66 7.38 14.15
C PRO A 130 13.72 7.99 13.22
N SER A 131 14.02 7.30 12.11
CA SER A 131 14.93 7.81 11.06
C SER A 131 14.26 8.76 10.06
N GLY A 132 12.99 9.14 10.27
CA GLY A 132 12.23 10.01 9.39
C GLY A 132 11.70 9.35 8.10
N ARG A 133 11.76 8.02 7.99
CA ARG A 133 11.25 7.29 6.82
C ARG A 133 9.76 7.02 6.95
N PRO A 134 8.95 7.21 5.90
CA PRO A 134 7.54 6.90 5.94
C PRO A 134 7.33 5.37 5.99
N VAL A 135 6.69 4.90 7.06
CA VAL A 135 6.37 3.48 7.31
C VAL A 135 4.87 3.19 7.19
N GLY A 136 4.05 4.23 7.13
CA GLY A 136 2.61 4.12 6.95
C GLY A 136 2.00 5.35 6.34
N LEU A 137 0.81 5.18 5.77
CA LEU A 137 -0.02 6.23 5.20
C LEU A 137 -1.43 6.12 5.78
N LEU A 138 -1.91 7.19 6.37
CA LEU A 138 -3.11 7.23 7.19
C LEU A 138 -3.99 8.40 6.76
N ALA A 139 -5.31 8.18 6.68
CA ALA A 139 -6.28 9.25 6.47
C ALA A 139 -7.00 9.57 7.79
N ALA A 140 -7.07 10.84 8.15
CA ALA A 140 -7.84 11.30 9.30
C ALA A 140 -9.33 11.29 8.93
N ASP A 141 -10.11 10.44 9.61
CA ASP A 141 -11.54 10.24 9.30
C ASP A 141 -12.43 11.05 10.26
N ARG A 142 -12.39 10.71 11.53
CA ARG A 142 -13.21 11.32 12.56
C ARG A 142 -12.35 12.04 13.57
N VAL A 143 -12.68 13.30 13.81
CA VAL A 143 -12.08 14.11 14.86
C VAL A 143 -13.15 14.35 15.91
N SER A 144 -12.93 13.85 17.10
CA SER A 144 -13.71 14.15 18.31
C SER A 144 -12.94 15.11 19.21
N ASP A 145 -13.53 15.55 20.30
CA ASP A 145 -12.95 16.60 21.15
C ASP A 145 -11.52 16.29 21.65
N ASP A 146 -11.18 15.01 21.79
CA ASP A 146 -9.89 14.59 22.36
C ASP A 146 -9.12 13.59 21.48
N VAL A 147 -9.71 13.05 20.40
CA VAL A 147 -9.10 11.97 19.62
C VAL A 147 -9.43 12.07 18.16
N THR A 148 -8.43 11.87 17.32
CA THR A 148 -8.59 11.68 15.87
C THR A 148 -8.51 10.20 15.53
N GLN A 149 -9.55 9.66 14.92
CA GLN A 149 -9.56 8.31 14.36
C GLN A 149 -8.89 8.32 12.98
N LEU A 150 -7.99 7.36 12.76
CA LEU A 150 -7.18 7.23 11.56
C LEU A 150 -7.52 5.95 10.80
N ASN A 151 -7.66 6.04 9.51
CA ASN A 151 -7.82 4.89 8.62
C ASN A 151 -6.50 4.55 7.94
N LEU A 152 -6.11 3.29 8.01
CA LEU A 152 -4.92 2.80 7.33
C LEU A 152 -5.16 2.72 5.82
N ILE A 153 -4.35 3.44 5.06
CA ILE A 153 -4.28 3.32 3.61
C ILE A 153 -3.17 2.34 3.24
N ARG A 154 -2.02 2.42 3.93
CA ARG A 154 -0.84 1.62 3.65
C ARG A 154 0.04 1.50 4.89
N GLY A 155 0.81 0.41 4.98
CA GLY A 155 1.85 0.21 5.98
C GLY A 155 1.62 -1.04 6.85
N SER A 156 2.71 -1.75 7.15
CA SER A 156 2.69 -2.99 7.95
C SER A 156 3.21 -2.81 9.37
N SER A 157 4.10 -1.85 9.55
CA SER A 157 4.94 -1.74 10.75
C SER A 157 4.59 -0.51 11.57
N LEU A 158 3.30 -0.27 11.77
CA LEU A 158 2.86 0.82 12.63
C LEU A 158 2.97 0.40 14.09
N VAL A 159 3.56 1.29 14.89
CA VAL A 159 3.64 1.16 16.35
C VAL A 159 3.22 2.49 16.98
N PRO A 160 2.66 2.47 18.21
CA PRO A 160 2.40 3.70 18.94
C PRO A 160 3.68 4.49 19.19
N GLY A 161 3.59 5.80 19.15
CA GLY A 161 4.71 6.71 19.33
C GLY A 161 5.30 7.28 18.05
N LEU A 162 4.97 6.73 16.88
CA LEU A 162 5.45 7.25 15.61
C LEU A 162 4.92 8.65 15.34
N GLU A 163 5.80 9.53 14.87
CA GLU A 163 5.43 10.86 14.38
C GLU A 163 4.47 10.77 13.20
N LEU A 164 3.46 11.63 13.21
CA LEU A 164 2.54 11.82 12.09
C LEU A 164 2.86 13.14 11.41
N ARG A 165 3.17 13.06 10.12
CA ARG A 165 3.44 14.25 9.29
C ARG A 165 2.39 14.39 8.21
N LYS A 166 1.71 15.54 8.18
CA LYS A 166 0.75 15.87 7.13
C LYS A 166 1.43 15.85 5.75
N THR A 167 0.77 15.23 4.78
CA THR A 167 1.32 15.04 3.44
C THR A 167 0.27 15.30 2.36
N SER A 168 0.71 15.37 1.09
CA SER A 168 -0.18 15.59 -0.04
C SER A 168 -1.14 14.41 -0.23
N PRO A 169 -2.45 14.64 -0.36
CA PRO A 169 -3.41 13.60 -0.67
C PRO A 169 -3.47 13.22 -2.16
N TRP A 170 -2.77 13.96 -3.02
CA TRP A 170 -2.83 13.77 -4.46
C TRP A 170 -1.90 12.66 -4.92
N LEU A 171 -2.43 11.77 -5.76
CA LEU A 171 -1.70 10.69 -6.40
C LEU A 171 -1.81 10.87 -7.91
N PHE A 172 -0.67 10.90 -8.58
CA PHE A 172 -0.54 10.94 -10.03
C PHE A 172 -0.20 9.56 -10.54
N THR A 173 -0.90 9.11 -11.57
CA THR A 173 -0.65 7.83 -12.22
C THR A 173 -0.38 8.06 -13.70
N LEU A 174 0.71 7.49 -14.20
CA LEU A 174 1.01 7.42 -15.62
C LEU A 174 1.01 5.95 -16.03
N SER A 175 0.14 5.55 -16.94
CA SER A 175 0.05 4.17 -17.37
C SER A 175 -0.02 4.02 -18.88
N ALA A 176 0.40 2.86 -19.36
CA ALA A 176 0.24 2.41 -20.73
C ALA A 176 -0.59 1.14 -20.75
N GLY A 177 -1.42 1.02 -21.76
CA GLY A 177 -2.33 -0.10 -21.90
C GLY A 177 -2.25 -0.71 -23.30
N MET A 178 -2.66 -1.98 -23.40
CA MET A 178 -2.76 -2.67 -24.67
C MET A 178 -3.93 -3.65 -24.73
N VAL A 179 -4.52 -3.73 -25.90
CA VAL A 179 -5.57 -4.69 -26.26
C VAL A 179 -5.09 -5.51 -27.42
N PHE A 180 -5.25 -6.83 -27.34
CA PHE A 180 -4.79 -7.75 -28.38
C PHE A 180 -5.90 -8.24 -29.30
N THR A 181 -7.14 -8.24 -28.83
CA THR A 181 -8.30 -8.79 -29.56
C THR A 181 -9.54 -7.93 -29.36
N PRO A 182 -10.39 -7.73 -30.36
CA PRO A 182 -10.31 -8.23 -31.75
C PRO A 182 -9.32 -7.47 -32.62
N SER A 183 -8.92 -6.25 -32.23
CA SER A 183 -7.92 -5.44 -32.94
C SER A 183 -6.86 -4.98 -31.96
N PHE A 184 -5.60 -4.97 -32.41
CA PHE A 184 -4.50 -4.42 -31.62
C PHE A 184 -4.71 -2.92 -31.42
N ARG A 185 -4.60 -2.51 -30.16
CA ARG A 185 -4.68 -1.11 -29.76
C ARG A 185 -3.73 -0.85 -28.61
N VAL A 186 -3.11 0.30 -28.62
CA VAL A 186 -2.28 0.81 -27.52
C VAL A 186 -2.90 2.07 -26.95
N SER A 187 -2.69 2.29 -25.69
CA SER A 187 -3.10 3.53 -25.01
C SER A 187 -2.04 4.01 -24.04
N ALA A 188 -2.13 5.28 -23.73
CA ALA A 188 -1.44 5.89 -22.60
C ALA A 188 -2.44 6.76 -21.84
N ASP A 189 -2.40 6.74 -20.53
CA ASP A 189 -3.24 7.60 -19.72
C ASP A 189 -2.48 8.24 -18.56
N VAL A 190 -2.96 9.41 -18.19
CA VAL A 190 -2.56 10.13 -16.98
C VAL A 190 -3.80 10.26 -16.12
N ALA A 191 -3.69 9.84 -14.86
CA ALA A 191 -4.75 10.00 -13.89
C ALA A 191 -4.27 10.80 -12.68
N VAL A 192 -5.19 11.54 -12.09
CA VAL A 192 -5.00 12.25 -10.82
C VAL A 192 -6.11 11.81 -9.89
N SER A 193 -5.76 11.32 -8.72
CA SER A 193 -6.71 10.88 -7.71
C SER A 193 -6.40 11.48 -6.35
N ASN A 194 -7.43 11.56 -5.49
CA ASN A 194 -7.29 12.02 -4.12
C ASN A 194 -7.50 10.86 -3.15
N LEU A 195 -6.54 10.62 -2.26
CA LEU A 195 -6.50 9.46 -1.38
C LEU A 195 -7.31 9.61 -0.09
N SER A 196 -7.68 10.84 0.30
CA SER A 196 -8.30 11.10 1.62
C SER A 196 -9.65 11.80 1.56
N LEU A 197 -9.96 12.52 0.48
CA LEU A 197 -11.13 13.40 0.40
C LEU A 197 -12.46 12.68 0.69
N LEU A 198 -12.63 11.46 0.20
CA LEU A 198 -13.84 10.66 0.33
C LEU A 198 -13.55 9.25 0.87
N TYR A 199 -12.41 9.06 1.56
CA TYR A 199 -12.01 7.74 2.02
C TYR A 199 -13.18 6.94 2.62
N PRO A 200 -13.36 5.65 2.28
CA PRO A 200 -12.49 4.77 1.47
C PRO A 200 -12.68 4.89 -0.06
N LEU A 201 -13.52 5.82 -0.52
CA LEU A 201 -13.69 6.10 -1.92
C LEU A 201 -12.58 7.05 -2.41
N ARG A 202 -12.09 6.81 -3.62
CA ARG A 202 -11.05 7.59 -4.27
C ARG A 202 -11.59 8.23 -5.54
N PRO A 203 -11.86 9.53 -5.55
CA PRO A 203 -12.21 10.23 -6.77
C PRO A 203 -11.00 10.30 -7.70
N GLU A 204 -11.21 10.07 -8.99
CA GLU A 204 -10.18 10.04 -10.01
C GLU A 204 -10.60 10.80 -11.26
N LEU A 205 -9.67 11.56 -11.79
CA LEU A 205 -9.74 12.21 -13.08
C LEU A 205 -8.68 11.59 -13.99
N LYS A 206 -9.07 11.12 -15.19
CA LYS A 206 -8.18 10.43 -16.13
C LYS A 206 -8.29 11.04 -17.53
N VAL A 207 -7.14 11.23 -18.16
CA VAL A 207 -7.02 11.58 -19.58
C VAL A 207 -6.35 10.42 -20.28
N LYS A 208 -6.99 9.88 -21.31
CA LYS A 208 -6.51 8.73 -22.07
C LYS A 208 -6.33 9.07 -23.55
N LEU A 209 -5.20 8.69 -24.07
CA LEU A 209 -4.90 8.66 -25.51
C LEU A 209 -4.87 7.21 -25.96
N ALA A 210 -5.69 6.84 -26.95
CA ALA A 210 -5.68 5.50 -27.51
C ALA A 210 -5.45 5.56 -29.03
N ARG A 211 -4.73 4.57 -29.56
CA ARG A 211 -4.45 4.44 -30.97
C ARG A 211 -4.64 2.99 -31.41
N ASP A 212 -5.38 2.79 -32.50
CA ASP A 212 -5.56 1.47 -33.11
C ASP A 212 -4.43 1.12 -34.13
N ALA A 213 -4.46 -0.12 -34.62
CA ALA A 213 -3.48 -0.60 -35.58
C ALA A 213 -3.54 0.10 -36.94
N VAL A 214 -4.66 0.75 -37.26
CA VAL A 214 -4.87 1.49 -38.51
C VAL A 214 -4.43 2.95 -38.40
N GLY A 215 -4.13 3.39 -37.18
CA GLY A 215 -3.65 4.73 -36.89
C GLY A 215 -4.73 5.73 -36.44
N ASN A 216 -5.95 5.29 -36.21
CA ASN A 216 -6.98 6.16 -35.64
C ASN A 216 -6.67 6.49 -34.18
N ASN A 217 -6.88 7.73 -33.80
CA ASN A 217 -6.64 8.22 -32.45
C ASN A 217 -7.98 8.49 -31.74
N ALA A 218 -8.01 8.19 -30.44
CA ALA A 218 -9.07 8.60 -29.53
C ALA A 218 -8.48 9.39 -28.36
N TYR A 219 -9.15 10.48 -28.01
CA TYR A 219 -8.83 11.34 -26.87
C TYR A 219 -10.01 11.28 -25.90
N LEU A 220 -9.79 10.71 -24.73
CA LEU A 220 -10.83 10.42 -23.79
C LEU A 220 -10.53 11.11 -22.45
N PHE A 221 -11.57 11.67 -21.88
CA PHE A 221 -11.54 12.27 -20.56
C PHE A 221 -12.53 11.52 -19.68
N SER A 222 -12.08 11.04 -18.53
CA SER A 222 -12.88 10.23 -17.64
C SER A 222 -12.92 10.83 -16.25
N LEU A 223 -14.09 10.80 -15.63
CA LEU A 223 -14.29 11.10 -14.23
C LEU A 223 -14.81 9.85 -13.54
N GLY A 224 -14.16 9.43 -12.49
CA GLY A 224 -14.48 8.20 -11.79
C GLY A 224 -14.40 8.29 -10.29
N VAL A 225 -14.85 7.21 -9.70
CA VAL A 225 -14.68 6.94 -8.28
C VAL A 225 -14.34 5.47 -8.11
N GLY A 226 -13.35 5.18 -7.29
CA GLY A 226 -12.93 3.84 -6.96
C GLY A 226 -12.99 3.53 -5.49
N TYR A 227 -13.06 2.25 -5.16
CA TYR A 227 -12.88 1.73 -3.83
C TYR A 227 -11.53 1.02 -3.76
N HIS A 228 -10.64 1.51 -2.89
CA HIS A 228 -9.30 0.98 -2.74
C HIS A 228 -9.08 0.51 -1.31
N PHE A 229 -8.57 -0.70 -1.16
CA PHE A 229 -8.30 -1.24 0.16
C PHE A 229 -6.92 -1.92 0.20
N PRO A 230 -6.19 -1.81 1.33
CA PRO A 230 -4.90 -2.45 1.48
C PRO A 230 -5.05 -3.96 1.58
N LEU A 231 -4.20 -4.72 0.88
CA LEU A 231 -4.22 -6.18 0.92
C LEU A 231 -3.88 -6.75 2.30
N SER A 232 -3.22 -5.96 3.14
CA SER A 232 -2.98 -6.32 4.55
C SER A 232 -4.27 -6.60 5.34
N VAL A 233 -5.41 -6.05 4.91
CA VAL A 233 -6.72 -6.35 5.52
C VAL A 233 -7.15 -7.79 5.28
N LEU A 234 -6.77 -8.36 4.13
CA LEU A 234 -7.13 -9.75 3.73
C LEU A 234 -6.11 -10.77 4.20
N PHE A 235 -4.82 -10.46 4.13
CA PHE A 235 -3.73 -11.40 4.29
C PHE A 235 -2.89 -11.17 5.55
N GLY A 236 -3.28 -10.20 6.39
CA GLY A 236 -2.49 -9.80 7.55
C GLY A 236 -1.34 -8.86 7.20
N ARG A 237 -0.70 -8.32 8.24
CA ARG A 237 0.36 -7.31 8.11
C ARG A 237 1.77 -7.89 8.02
N ASP A 238 1.90 -9.22 8.10
CA ASP A 238 3.21 -9.88 8.25
C ASP A 238 3.99 -10.02 6.94
N VAL A 239 3.33 -9.76 5.81
CA VAL A 239 3.98 -9.81 4.50
C VAL A 239 4.16 -8.38 3.99
N PRO A 240 5.37 -7.79 4.06
CA PRO A 240 5.59 -6.38 3.72
C PRO A 240 5.09 -5.99 2.32
N VAL A 241 5.31 -6.85 1.32
CA VAL A 241 4.85 -6.60 -0.05
C VAL A 241 3.33 -6.47 -0.12
N LEU A 242 2.58 -7.30 0.61
CA LEU A 242 1.11 -7.24 0.63
C LEU A 242 0.60 -6.05 1.43
N SER A 243 1.31 -5.63 2.46
CA SER A 243 0.93 -4.47 3.27
C SER A 243 1.12 -3.14 2.54
N ASP A 244 2.02 -3.11 1.57
CA ASP A 244 2.26 -1.96 0.71
C ASP A 244 1.49 -2.04 -0.61
N SER A 245 0.68 -3.09 -0.78
CA SER A 245 -0.16 -3.29 -1.95
C SER A 245 -1.62 -2.98 -1.65
N MET A 246 -2.29 -2.40 -2.64
CA MET A 246 -3.73 -2.09 -2.58
C MET A 246 -4.44 -2.72 -3.77
N LEU A 247 -5.61 -3.27 -3.53
CA LEU A 247 -6.55 -3.68 -4.57
C LEU A 247 -7.57 -2.57 -4.78
N GLY A 248 -7.72 -2.13 -6.04
CA GLY A 248 -8.65 -1.09 -6.44
C GLY A 248 -9.72 -1.62 -7.37
N ALA A 249 -10.93 -1.06 -7.25
CA ALA A 249 -12.02 -1.23 -8.20
C ALA A 249 -12.62 0.14 -8.47
N ASP A 250 -12.47 0.63 -9.69
CA ASP A 250 -12.86 1.96 -10.12
C ASP A 250 -13.98 1.88 -11.16
N CYS A 251 -14.96 2.77 -11.07
CA CYS A 251 -15.99 2.99 -12.08
C CYS A 251 -15.90 4.43 -12.56
N PHE A 252 -16.06 4.64 -13.87
CA PHE A 252 -15.91 5.98 -14.44
C PHE A 252 -16.86 6.20 -15.63
N VAL A 253 -17.21 7.47 -15.83
CA VAL A 253 -17.87 7.97 -17.03
C VAL A 253 -16.83 8.68 -17.90
N THR A 254 -16.99 8.54 -19.21
CA THR A 254 -16.00 9.00 -20.18
C THR A 254 -16.66 9.82 -21.26
N LEU A 255 -16.02 10.93 -21.61
CA LEU A 255 -16.35 11.79 -22.75
C LEU A 255 -15.09 11.94 -23.61
N GLY A 256 -15.26 12.16 -24.91
CA GLY A 256 -14.10 12.38 -25.75
C GLY A 256 -14.36 12.50 -27.22
N GLN A 257 -13.31 12.29 -27.99
CA GLN A 257 -13.31 12.33 -29.44
C GLN A 257 -12.58 11.15 -30.04
N ALA A 258 -13.23 10.44 -30.94
CA ALA A 258 -12.67 9.37 -31.74
C ALA A 258 -13.18 9.51 -33.18
N GLY A 259 -12.60 10.49 -33.94
CA GLY A 259 -13.16 10.98 -35.20
C GLY A 259 -14.40 11.86 -35.01
N THR A 260 -15.28 11.48 -34.10
CA THR A 260 -16.49 12.24 -33.71
C THR A 260 -16.58 12.24 -32.17
N PHE A 261 -17.53 13.00 -31.61
CA PHE A 261 -17.79 12.98 -30.17
C PHE A 261 -18.24 11.60 -29.73
N VAL A 262 -17.70 11.14 -28.61
CA VAL A 262 -17.99 9.86 -28.00
C VAL A 262 -18.26 10.05 -26.50
N TYR A 263 -19.12 9.19 -25.94
CA TYR A 263 -19.39 9.12 -24.52
C TYR A 263 -19.54 7.68 -24.07
N GLY A 264 -19.30 7.41 -22.82
CA GLY A 264 -19.36 6.04 -22.31
C GLY A 264 -19.13 5.91 -20.83
N ALA A 265 -18.97 4.67 -20.41
CA ALA A 265 -18.63 4.30 -19.06
C ALA A 265 -17.71 3.09 -19.06
N GLY A 266 -16.96 2.94 -18.00
CA GLY A 266 -16.07 1.82 -17.82
C GLY A 266 -15.80 1.49 -16.37
N TYR A 267 -15.03 0.44 -16.18
CA TYR A 267 -14.52 0.03 -14.89
C TYR A 267 -13.06 -0.44 -15.03
N GLU A 268 -12.33 -0.33 -13.96
CA GLU A 268 -10.95 -0.81 -13.85
C GLU A 268 -10.80 -1.60 -12.56
N ILE A 269 -10.13 -2.73 -12.61
CA ILE A 269 -9.65 -3.45 -11.43
C ILE A 269 -8.13 -3.34 -11.45
N SER A 270 -7.56 -2.82 -10.39
CA SER A 270 -6.12 -2.54 -10.32
C SER A 270 -5.48 -3.12 -9.07
N LEU A 271 -4.24 -3.55 -9.23
CA LEU A 271 -3.32 -3.88 -8.14
C LEU A 271 -2.23 -2.83 -8.14
N SER A 272 -2.10 -2.10 -7.05
CA SER A 272 -1.05 -1.09 -6.90
C SER A 272 -0.11 -1.46 -5.76
N TYR A 273 1.17 -1.18 -5.97
CA TYR A 273 2.24 -1.38 -5.00
C TYR A 273 3.04 -0.10 -4.84
N LEU A 274 3.08 0.44 -3.63
CA LEU A 274 3.85 1.63 -3.30
C LEU A 274 5.22 1.20 -2.74
N MET A 275 6.26 1.27 -3.56
CA MET A 275 7.63 0.87 -3.19
C MET A 275 8.26 1.84 -2.19
N SER A 276 7.90 3.12 -2.27
CA SER A 276 8.30 4.17 -1.32
C SER A 276 7.10 5.05 -0.98
N GLY A 277 7.25 5.95 -0.02
CA GLY A 277 6.19 6.92 0.30
C GLY A 277 5.71 7.75 -0.89
N HIS A 278 6.51 7.85 -1.96
CA HIS A 278 6.26 8.75 -3.10
C HIS A 278 6.19 8.06 -4.46
N PHE A 279 6.63 6.81 -4.57
CA PHE A 279 6.72 6.11 -5.85
C PHE A 279 6.15 4.71 -5.76
N GLY A 280 5.48 4.25 -6.81
CA GLY A 280 4.92 2.91 -6.88
C GLY A 280 4.56 2.47 -8.29
N PHE A 281 4.03 1.26 -8.39
CA PHE A 281 3.58 0.64 -9.62
C PHE A 281 2.10 0.33 -9.56
N ILE A 282 1.45 0.33 -10.73
CA ILE A 282 0.06 -0.08 -10.89
C ILE A 282 -0.04 -1.06 -12.06
N PHE A 283 -0.84 -2.09 -11.86
CA PHE A 283 -1.25 -3.04 -12.90
C PHE A 283 -2.76 -3.14 -12.87
N GLY A 284 -3.39 -3.08 -14.03
CA GLY A 284 -4.85 -3.03 -14.09
C GLY A 284 -5.42 -3.77 -15.30
N LEU A 285 -6.71 -4.06 -15.17
CA LEU A 285 -7.58 -4.49 -16.25
C LEU A 285 -8.71 -3.46 -16.36
N GLU A 286 -8.75 -2.76 -17.47
CA GLU A 286 -9.77 -1.77 -17.77
C GLU A 286 -10.73 -2.29 -18.84
N ALA A 287 -12.02 -2.15 -18.60
CA ALA A 287 -13.04 -2.33 -19.63
C ALA A 287 -13.78 -1.00 -19.82
N LEU A 288 -13.77 -0.52 -21.05
CA LEU A 288 -14.37 0.76 -21.41
C LEU A 288 -15.32 0.57 -22.60
N LYS A 289 -16.59 0.94 -22.41
CA LYS A 289 -17.60 0.95 -23.46
C LYS A 289 -17.93 2.38 -23.87
N VAL A 290 -17.57 2.73 -25.09
CA VAL A 290 -17.79 4.06 -25.66
C VAL A 290 -18.74 3.97 -26.84
N ARG A 291 -19.70 4.88 -26.91
CA ARG A 291 -20.71 4.95 -27.98
C ARG A 291 -20.62 6.30 -28.70
N ASN A 292 -21.11 6.27 -29.91
CA ASN A 292 -21.29 7.45 -30.76
C ASN A 292 -22.71 7.46 -31.34
N ASP A 293 -23.34 8.61 -31.38
CA ASP A 293 -24.72 8.77 -31.89
C ASP A 293 -24.82 8.53 -33.40
N ARG A 294 -23.73 8.57 -34.15
CA ARG A 294 -23.74 8.47 -35.61
C ARG A 294 -23.04 7.26 -36.20
N PHE A 295 -22.09 6.64 -35.50
CA PHE A 295 -21.30 5.52 -36.02
C PHE A 295 -20.90 4.56 -34.92
N SER A 296 -21.23 3.30 -35.05
CA SER A 296 -20.77 2.20 -34.19
C SER A 296 -19.29 1.82 -34.39
N TYR A 297 -18.48 2.72 -34.94
CA TYR A 297 -17.13 2.43 -35.42
C TYR A 297 -16.06 2.33 -34.32
N PHE A 298 -16.34 2.85 -33.14
CA PHE A 298 -15.39 2.81 -32.02
C PHE A 298 -16.04 2.21 -30.78
N SER A 299 -16.44 0.95 -30.89
CA SER A 299 -16.80 0.20 -29.68
C SER A 299 -15.51 -0.26 -29.01
N ILE A 300 -15.10 0.43 -27.96
CA ILE A 300 -14.03 -0.03 -27.08
C ILE A 300 -14.66 -1.01 -26.07
N ASP A 301 -15.17 -2.13 -26.56
CA ASP A 301 -15.81 -3.16 -25.74
C ASP A 301 -14.83 -4.24 -25.26
N THR A 302 -13.52 -3.95 -25.22
CA THR A 302 -12.50 -4.93 -24.96
C THR A 302 -11.75 -4.62 -23.66
N MET A 303 -11.39 -5.67 -22.94
CA MET A 303 -10.50 -5.54 -21.77
C MET A 303 -9.10 -5.14 -22.21
N GLU A 304 -8.60 -4.10 -21.58
CA GLU A 304 -7.26 -3.57 -21.75
C GLU A 304 -6.39 -3.93 -20.56
N LEU A 305 -5.24 -4.52 -20.83
CA LEU A 305 -4.21 -4.73 -19.81
C LEU A 305 -3.38 -3.46 -19.68
N LYS A 306 -3.26 -2.95 -18.45
CA LYS A 306 -2.54 -1.72 -18.13
C LYS A 306 -1.37 -1.98 -17.20
N ALA A 307 -0.31 -1.21 -17.36
CA ALA A 307 0.81 -1.12 -16.44
C ALA A 307 1.29 0.32 -16.36
N GLY A 308 1.66 0.77 -15.18
CA GLY A 308 2.05 2.15 -14.97
C GLY A 308 2.83 2.39 -13.71
N VAL A 309 3.17 3.67 -13.52
CA VAL A 309 3.83 4.19 -12.33
C VAL A 309 2.93 5.18 -11.63
N MET A 310 3.07 5.24 -10.32
CA MET A 310 2.36 6.17 -9.44
C MET A 310 3.39 7.07 -8.77
N ILE A 311 3.07 8.36 -8.69
CA ILE A 311 3.89 9.39 -8.04
C ILE A 311 2.97 10.20 -7.12
N ARG A 312 3.43 10.41 -5.89
CA ARG A 312 2.72 11.19 -4.90
C ARG A 312 3.53 12.40 -4.46
#